data_f495f1a38555711918c000350332abe3
#
_entry.id   f495f1a38555711918c000350332abe3
#
_cell.length_a   1.000
_cell.length_b   1.000
_cell.length_c   1.000
_cell.angle_alpha   90.00
_cell.angle_beta   90.00
_cell.angle_gamma   90.00
#
_symmetry.space_group_name_H-M   'P 1'
#
loop_
_entity.id
_entity.type
_entity.pdbx_description
1 polymer ?
#
loop_
_entity_poly.entity_id
_entity_poly.type
_entity_poly.pdbx_seq_one_letter_code
_entity_poly.pdbx_strand_id
1 'polypeptide(L)'
;MRRVKSPQTFRSLSDINVANMVDVVLVLLIIFMISAPLLQSGIEVDLPQTTTKDADFNEGMLVTVNEQGAIFFSVDGRDFFINPKDFESRLQELGEQKGYAAVYLRADKDVPYGDVIDVVGRIKKAGFANLGLVTAPYDEKGT
;
A
#
# COMPACT_ATOMS: atom_id res chain seq x y z
N MET A 1 -37.25 -65.25 -35.47
CA MET A 1 -36.24 -64.20 -35.78
C MET A 1 -36.11 -63.28 -34.59
N ARG A 2 -35.00 -63.38 -33.86
CA ARG A 2 -34.69 -62.52 -32.75
C ARG A 2 -33.99 -61.21 -33.26
N ARG A 3 -34.66 -60.09 -33.13
CA ARG A 3 -34.02 -58.79 -33.40
C ARG A 3 -32.96 -58.52 -32.30
N VAL A 4 -31.73 -58.53 -32.73
CA VAL A 4 -30.61 -58.05 -31.89
C VAL A 4 -30.69 -56.51 -31.82
N LYS A 5 -30.97 -55.95 -30.64
CA LYS A 5 -30.86 -54.55 -30.40
C LYS A 5 -29.37 -54.17 -30.43
N SER A 6 -29.04 -53.34 -31.40
CA SER A 6 -27.70 -52.71 -31.46
C SER A 6 -27.44 -51.90 -30.15
N PRO A 7 -26.24 -51.96 -29.59
CA PRO A 7 -25.89 -51.17 -28.42
C PRO A 7 -25.94 -49.70 -28.77
N GLN A 8 -26.72 -48.92 -28.01
CA GLN A 8 -26.65 -47.48 -28.07
C GLN A 8 -25.30 -47.07 -27.53
N THR A 9 -24.42 -46.58 -28.39
CA THR A 9 -23.22 -45.88 -28.01
C THR A 9 -23.64 -44.57 -27.35
N PHE A 10 -23.51 -44.51 -26.02
CA PHE A 10 -23.59 -43.27 -25.31
C PHE A 10 -22.41 -42.39 -25.79
N ARG A 11 -22.70 -41.42 -26.65
CA ARG A 11 -21.78 -40.31 -26.90
C ARG A 11 -21.54 -39.65 -25.53
N SER A 12 -20.35 -39.81 -25.02
CA SER A 12 -19.95 -39.06 -23.86
C SER A 12 -20.01 -37.58 -24.24
N LEU A 13 -20.93 -36.86 -23.63
CA LEU A 13 -21.05 -35.39 -23.70
C LEU A 13 -19.90 -34.75 -22.94
N SER A 14 -18.70 -35.15 -23.24
CA SER A 14 -17.47 -34.65 -22.59
C SER A 14 -16.63 -33.79 -23.54
N ASP A 15 -17.30 -33.15 -24.49
CA ASP A 15 -16.69 -31.99 -25.13
C ASP A 15 -16.84 -30.77 -24.20
N ILE A 16 -16.09 -30.80 -23.11
CA ILE A 16 -15.82 -29.58 -22.36
C ILE A 16 -15.18 -28.64 -23.38
N ASN A 17 -15.86 -27.54 -23.66
CA ASN A 17 -15.39 -26.56 -24.62
C ASN A 17 -14.14 -25.89 -24.07
N VAL A 18 -12.97 -26.51 -24.27
CA VAL A 18 -11.67 -26.08 -23.77
C VAL A 18 -11.35 -24.67 -24.24
N ALA A 19 -11.84 -24.29 -25.43
CA ALA A 19 -11.65 -22.93 -25.94
C ALA A 19 -12.32 -21.87 -25.05
N ASN A 20 -13.55 -22.10 -24.61
CA ASN A 20 -14.25 -21.18 -23.71
C ASN A 20 -13.57 -21.15 -22.31
N MET A 21 -13.08 -22.28 -21.85
CA MET A 21 -12.39 -22.36 -20.56
C MET A 21 -11.06 -21.62 -20.60
N VAL A 22 -10.31 -21.76 -21.68
CA VAL A 22 -9.05 -21.02 -21.91
C VAL A 22 -9.32 -19.52 -22.01
N ASP A 23 -10.39 -19.09 -22.66
CA ASP A 23 -10.77 -17.67 -22.76
C ASP A 23 -11.04 -17.05 -21.38
N VAL A 24 -11.81 -17.74 -20.52
CA VAL A 24 -12.03 -17.28 -19.12
C VAL A 24 -10.73 -17.17 -18.36
N VAL A 25 -9.84 -18.13 -18.48
CA VAL A 25 -8.52 -18.11 -17.81
C VAL A 25 -7.66 -16.98 -18.34
N LEU A 26 -7.65 -16.74 -19.65
CA LEU A 26 -6.90 -15.63 -20.26
C LEU A 26 -7.43 -14.27 -19.79
N VAL A 27 -8.76 -14.09 -19.72
CA VAL A 27 -9.37 -12.85 -19.23
C VAL A 27 -9.01 -12.61 -17.76
N LEU A 28 -9.09 -13.64 -16.92
CA LEU A 28 -8.67 -13.57 -15.53
C LEU A 28 -7.17 -13.21 -15.41
N LEU A 29 -6.31 -13.80 -16.22
CA LEU A 29 -4.88 -13.52 -16.25
C LEU A 29 -4.62 -12.05 -16.58
N ILE A 30 -5.30 -11.49 -17.59
CA ILE A 30 -5.17 -10.09 -17.98
C ILE A 30 -5.66 -9.17 -16.87
N ILE A 31 -6.78 -9.50 -16.23
CA ILE A 31 -7.31 -8.73 -15.09
C ILE A 31 -6.30 -8.72 -13.94
N PHE A 32 -5.73 -9.86 -13.58
CA PHE A 32 -4.69 -9.92 -12.55
C PHE A 32 -3.43 -9.16 -12.96
N MET A 33 -3.02 -9.22 -14.22
CA MET A 33 -1.86 -8.50 -14.71
C MET A 33 -2.03 -6.98 -14.64
N ILE A 34 -3.23 -6.47 -14.89
CA ILE A 34 -3.56 -5.04 -14.79
C ILE A 34 -3.74 -4.63 -13.32
N SER A 35 -4.27 -5.51 -12.49
CA SER A 35 -4.54 -5.23 -11.06
C SER A 35 -3.29 -5.31 -10.19
N ALA A 36 -2.32 -6.14 -10.55
CA ALA A 36 -1.11 -6.37 -9.75
C ALA A 36 -0.32 -5.08 -9.44
N PRO A 37 -0.07 -4.16 -10.39
CA PRO A 37 0.64 -2.92 -10.08
C PRO A 37 -0.17 -1.97 -9.19
N LEU A 38 -1.49 -2.08 -9.15
CA LEU A 38 -2.34 -1.24 -8.30
C LEU A 38 -2.28 -1.65 -6.82
N LEU A 39 -1.82 -2.86 -6.53
CA LEU A 39 -1.63 -3.35 -5.16
C LEU A 39 -0.25 -3.00 -4.58
N GLN A 40 0.67 -2.53 -5.42
CA GLN A 40 2.02 -2.12 -5.04
C GLN A 40 2.14 -0.60 -4.89
N SER A 41 1.13 0.06 -4.33
CA SER A 41 1.19 1.49 -4.00
C SER A 41 2.03 1.73 -2.73
N GLY A 42 3.09 0.96 -2.54
CA GLY A 42 4.12 1.29 -1.57
C GLY A 42 5.00 2.40 -2.14
N ILE A 43 5.05 3.54 -1.48
CA ILE A 43 6.02 4.57 -1.81
C ILE A 43 7.37 4.05 -1.34
N GLU A 44 8.28 3.86 -2.28
CA GLU A 44 9.65 3.51 -1.96
C GLU A 44 10.34 4.73 -1.34
N VAL A 45 10.71 4.62 -0.07
CA VAL A 45 11.41 5.65 0.68
C VAL A 45 12.63 5.02 1.32
N ASP A 46 13.79 5.53 0.97
CA ASP A 46 15.05 5.11 1.56
C ASP A 46 15.24 5.81 2.92
N LEU A 47 15.00 5.08 3.99
CA LEU A 47 14.97 5.64 5.35
C LEU A 47 16.38 5.86 5.91
N PRO A 48 16.61 6.95 6.65
CA PRO A 48 17.82 7.10 7.42
C PRO A 48 17.93 6.00 8.48
N GLN A 49 19.10 5.42 8.62
CA GLN A 49 19.35 4.33 9.57
C GLN A 49 19.55 4.84 10.99
N THR A 50 19.00 4.12 11.96
CA THR A 50 19.19 4.40 13.39
C THR A 50 19.12 3.12 14.21
N THR A 51 19.58 3.15 15.43
CA THR A 51 19.57 2.03 16.38
C THR A 51 18.23 1.83 17.10
N THR A 52 17.22 2.61 16.77
CA THR A 52 15.92 2.53 17.43
C THR A 52 15.09 1.36 16.90
N LYS A 53 14.54 0.53 17.80
CA LYS A 53 13.69 -0.61 17.48
C LYS A 53 12.37 -0.16 16.83
N ASP A 54 11.82 -1.07 16.00
CA ASP A 54 10.55 -0.90 15.30
C ASP A 54 9.46 -0.31 16.20
N ALA A 55 8.89 0.82 15.78
CA ALA A 55 7.71 1.36 16.42
C ALA A 55 6.48 0.63 15.89
N ASP A 56 5.61 0.18 16.80
CA ASP A 56 4.30 -0.36 16.44
C ASP A 56 3.42 0.77 15.90
N PHE A 57 3.23 0.80 14.58
CA PHE A 57 2.45 1.84 13.88
C PHE A 57 0.93 1.61 13.94
N ASN A 58 0.47 0.62 14.73
CA ASN A 58 -0.91 0.19 14.73
C ASN A 58 -1.91 1.22 15.30
N GLU A 59 -1.43 2.26 15.98
CA GLU A 59 -2.30 3.25 16.66
C GLU A 59 -2.10 4.69 16.16
N GLY A 60 -1.42 4.87 15.03
CA GLY A 60 -1.12 6.20 14.53
C GLY A 60 -1.20 6.33 13.01
N MET A 61 -1.24 7.55 12.56
CA MET A 61 -1.21 7.88 11.14
C MET A 61 0.23 8.02 10.67
N LEU A 62 0.55 7.41 9.53
CA LEU A 62 1.88 7.53 8.93
C LEU A 62 1.86 8.61 7.84
N VAL A 63 2.73 9.58 7.99
CA VAL A 63 3.03 10.62 7.00
C VAL A 63 4.36 10.29 6.34
N THR A 64 4.38 10.23 5.03
CA THR A 64 5.60 9.91 4.26
C THR A 64 6.00 11.08 3.38
N VAL A 65 7.27 11.44 3.39
CA VAL A 65 7.88 12.43 2.49
C VAL A 65 8.90 11.69 1.61
N ASN A 66 8.68 11.72 0.30
CA ASN A 66 9.60 11.09 -0.64
C ASN A 66 10.78 12.03 -1.00
N GLU A 67 11.75 11.52 -1.76
CA GLU A 67 12.94 12.28 -2.18
C GLU A 67 12.61 13.56 -2.98
N GLN A 68 11.45 13.62 -3.65
CA GLN A 68 10.98 14.80 -4.38
C GLN A 68 10.24 15.81 -3.49
N GLY A 69 10.12 15.55 -2.18
CA GLY A 69 9.39 16.39 -1.25
C GLY A 69 7.87 16.25 -1.32
N ALA A 70 7.36 15.26 -2.04
CA ALA A 70 5.93 14.96 -2.08
C ALA A 70 5.48 14.28 -0.78
N ILE A 71 4.31 14.69 -0.29
CA ILE A 71 3.77 14.22 0.99
C ILE A 71 2.61 13.25 0.74
N PHE A 72 2.63 12.15 1.47
CA PHE A 72 1.62 11.10 1.41
C PHE A 72 1.13 10.75 2.82
N PHE A 73 -0.15 10.46 2.94
CA PHE A 73 -0.72 9.86 4.14
C PHE A 73 -0.99 8.40 3.90
N SER A 74 -0.50 7.55 4.79
CA SER A 74 -0.78 6.12 4.78
C SER A 74 -1.86 5.81 5.81
N VAL A 75 -3.01 5.36 5.31
CA VAL A 75 -4.18 4.98 6.11
C VAL A 75 -4.62 3.59 5.66
N ASP A 76 -4.75 2.67 6.61
CA ASP A 76 -5.15 1.29 6.34
C ASP A 76 -4.31 0.61 5.22
N GLY A 77 -3.00 0.89 5.19
CA GLY A 77 -2.05 0.32 4.21
C GLY A 77 -2.14 0.92 2.81
N ARG A 78 -2.82 2.05 2.65
CA ARG A 78 -2.91 2.79 1.38
C ARG A 78 -2.30 4.16 1.52
N ASP A 79 -1.51 4.54 0.52
CA ASP A 79 -0.86 5.84 0.46
C ASP A 79 -1.69 6.80 -0.40
N PHE A 80 -1.99 7.97 0.14
CA PHE A 80 -2.73 9.03 -0.53
C PHE A 80 -1.84 10.26 -0.68
N PHE A 81 -1.65 10.72 -1.90
CA PHE A 81 -0.98 12.00 -2.13
C PHE A 81 -1.80 13.16 -1.54
N ILE A 82 -1.12 14.03 -0.82
CA ILE A 82 -1.75 15.19 -0.19
C ILE A 82 -1.15 16.46 -0.78
N ASN A 83 -2.05 17.34 -1.21
CA ASN A 83 -1.62 18.68 -1.62
C ASN A 83 -1.09 19.43 -0.40
N PRO A 84 0.10 20.06 -0.50
CA PRO A 84 0.67 20.82 0.61
C PRO A 84 -0.27 21.89 1.21
N LYS A 85 -1.18 22.44 0.42
CA LYS A 85 -2.14 23.45 0.90
C LYS A 85 -3.21 22.87 1.82
N ASP A 86 -3.56 21.61 1.65
CA ASP A 86 -4.63 20.95 2.40
C ASP A 86 -4.09 20.05 3.51
N PHE A 87 -2.78 20.07 3.75
CA PHE A 87 -2.09 19.16 4.65
C PHE A 87 -2.68 19.17 6.06
N GLU A 88 -2.77 20.36 6.70
CA GLU A 88 -3.22 20.48 8.08
C GLU A 88 -4.69 20.08 8.24
N SER A 89 -5.56 20.53 7.34
CA SER A 89 -7.00 20.22 7.38
C SER A 89 -7.26 18.73 7.14
N ARG A 90 -6.55 18.11 6.20
CA ARG A 90 -6.67 16.67 5.96
C ARG A 90 -6.12 15.83 7.09
N LEU A 91 -5.03 16.27 7.70
CA LEU A 91 -4.43 15.60 8.85
C LEU A 91 -5.39 15.60 10.05
N GLN A 92 -6.03 16.75 10.34
CA GLN A 92 -7.05 16.86 11.39
C GLN A 92 -8.26 15.99 11.09
N GLU A 93 -8.82 16.07 9.89
CA GLU A 93 -9.99 15.31 9.48
C GLU A 93 -9.77 13.79 9.66
N LEU A 94 -8.65 13.26 9.17
CA LEU A 94 -8.31 11.86 9.32
C LEU A 94 -8.05 11.44 10.76
N GLY A 95 -7.37 12.31 11.53
CA GLY A 95 -7.13 12.08 12.95
C GLY A 95 -8.42 11.96 13.75
N GLU A 96 -9.39 12.82 13.50
CA GLU A 96 -10.71 12.78 14.14
C GLU A 96 -11.53 11.56 13.70
N GLN A 97 -11.58 11.29 12.39
CA GLN A 97 -12.36 10.16 11.85
C GLN A 97 -11.86 8.79 12.33
N LYS A 98 -10.55 8.62 12.46
CA LYS A 98 -9.91 7.36 12.85
C LYS A 98 -9.56 7.29 14.34
N GLY A 99 -9.63 8.40 15.06
CA GLY A 99 -9.25 8.46 16.47
C GLY A 99 -7.74 8.33 16.70
N TYR A 100 -6.91 8.71 15.73
CA TYR A 100 -5.45 8.65 15.88
C TYR A 100 -4.94 9.73 16.85
N ALA A 101 -4.22 9.31 17.87
CA ALA A 101 -3.59 10.21 18.85
C ALA A 101 -2.13 10.54 18.52
N ALA A 102 -1.51 9.80 17.61
CA ALA A 102 -0.11 9.94 17.25
C ALA A 102 0.06 10.02 15.72
N VAL A 103 1.09 10.70 15.28
CA VAL A 103 1.53 10.75 13.89
C VAL A 103 2.97 10.24 13.81
N TYR A 104 3.22 9.39 12.85
CA TYR A 104 4.55 8.91 12.53
C TYR A 104 5.01 9.54 11.22
N LEU A 105 6.18 10.15 11.23
CA LEU A 105 6.78 10.77 10.06
C LEU A 105 7.89 9.87 9.51
N ARG A 106 7.75 9.47 8.27
CA ARG A 106 8.76 8.76 7.49
C ARG A 106 9.25 9.68 6.38
N ALA A 107 10.52 10.00 6.37
CA ALA A 107 11.14 10.81 5.33
C ALA A 107 12.26 10.04 4.65
N ASP A 108 12.41 10.24 3.35
CA ASP A 108 13.55 9.73 2.61
C ASP A 108 14.85 10.38 3.13
N LYS A 109 15.95 9.62 3.11
CA LYS A 109 17.27 10.10 3.59
C LYS A 109 17.81 11.31 2.83
N ASP A 110 17.39 11.46 1.55
CA ASP A 110 17.84 12.52 0.65
C ASP A 110 16.97 13.78 0.74
N VAL A 111 15.88 13.76 1.53
CA VAL A 111 15.06 14.94 1.79
C VAL A 111 15.86 15.95 2.62
N PRO A 112 15.93 17.23 2.21
CA PRO A 112 16.58 18.26 3.01
C PRO A 112 16.00 18.32 4.43
N TYR A 113 16.87 18.42 5.42
CA TYR A 113 16.47 18.49 6.84
C TYR A 113 15.46 19.61 7.12
N GLY A 114 15.62 20.77 6.45
CA GLY A 114 14.68 21.89 6.57
C GLY A 114 13.25 21.51 6.19
N ASP A 115 13.08 20.74 5.13
CA ASP A 115 11.76 20.31 4.66
C ASP A 115 11.12 19.32 5.64
N VAL A 116 11.92 18.43 6.23
CA VAL A 116 11.44 17.51 7.27
C VAL A 116 10.96 18.29 8.50
N ILE A 117 11.72 19.29 8.93
CA ILE A 117 11.36 20.14 10.08
C ILE A 117 10.12 20.98 9.79
N ASP A 118 9.95 21.47 8.57
CA ASP A 118 8.72 22.16 8.16
C ASP A 118 7.49 21.25 8.31
N VAL A 119 7.57 20.03 7.82
CA VAL A 119 6.49 19.03 7.96
C VAL A 119 6.21 18.73 9.45
N VAL A 120 7.23 18.57 10.27
CA VAL A 120 7.09 18.41 11.74
C VAL A 120 6.33 19.59 12.35
N GLY A 121 6.70 20.81 11.98
CA GLY A 121 6.03 22.03 12.44
C GLY A 121 4.54 22.06 12.05
N ARG A 122 4.23 21.65 10.83
CA ARG A 122 2.86 21.58 10.30
C ARG A 122 2.03 20.51 11.00
N ILE A 123 2.61 19.33 11.30
CA ILE A 123 1.95 18.28 12.09
C ILE A 123 1.59 18.81 13.49
N LYS A 124 2.51 19.48 14.17
CA LYS A 124 2.26 20.11 15.48
C LYS A 124 1.19 21.19 15.42
N LYS A 125 1.22 22.01 14.37
CA LYS A 125 0.20 23.04 14.12
C LYS A 125 -1.19 22.46 13.91
N ALA A 126 -1.28 21.27 13.31
CA ALA A 126 -2.53 20.53 13.15
C ALA A 126 -3.07 19.95 14.48
N GLY A 127 -2.35 20.06 15.58
CA GLY A 127 -2.79 19.65 16.92
C GLY A 127 -2.24 18.31 17.42
N PHE A 128 -1.35 17.66 16.66
CA PHE A 128 -0.75 16.40 17.08
C PHE A 128 0.51 16.63 17.93
N ALA A 129 0.39 16.38 19.23
CA ALA A 129 1.53 16.50 20.17
C ALA A 129 2.47 15.30 20.09
N ASN A 130 1.92 14.11 19.83
CA ASN A 130 2.67 12.87 19.76
C ASN A 130 3.17 12.63 18.34
N LEU A 131 4.46 12.83 18.12
CA LEU A 131 5.13 12.64 16.83
C LEU A 131 6.28 11.65 16.99
N GLY A 132 6.25 10.57 16.20
CA GLY A 132 7.35 9.64 16.05
C GLY A 132 8.06 9.81 14.71
N LEU A 133 9.37 9.67 14.69
CA LEU A 133 10.14 9.57 13.45
C LEU A 133 10.42 8.11 13.14
N VAL A 134 10.05 7.68 11.94
CA VAL A 134 10.31 6.33 11.44
C VAL A 134 11.67 6.30 10.76
N THR A 135 12.51 5.40 11.22
CA THR A 135 13.86 5.20 10.68
C THR A 135 14.11 3.73 10.43
N ALA A 136 14.96 3.40 9.47
CA ALA A 136 15.39 2.03 9.28
C ALA A 136 16.36 1.61 10.40
N PRO A 137 16.34 0.33 10.85
CA PRO A 137 17.33 -0.17 11.78
C PRO A 137 18.74 -0.12 11.14
N TYR A 138 19.75 0.23 11.94
CA TYR A 138 21.12 0.25 11.48
C TYR A 138 21.56 -1.18 11.15
N ASP A 139 22.00 -1.41 9.94
CA ASP A 139 22.52 -2.72 9.51
C ASP A 139 24.01 -2.81 9.95
N GLU A 140 24.27 -3.57 11.02
CA GLU A 140 25.65 -3.77 11.54
C GLU A 140 26.59 -4.51 10.56
N LYS A 141 26.11 -4.86 9.37
CA LYS A 141 26.88 -5.59 8.34
C LYS A 141 27.56 -4.70 7.33
N GLY A 142 27.62 -3.42 7.54
CA GLY A 142 28.24 -2.43 6.66
C GLY A 142 29.59 -1.92 7.15
N THR A 143 30.54 -2.83 7.41
CA THR A 143 31.97 -2.51 7.45
C THR A 143 32.69 -3.25 6.37
#